data_92c962ab00f8058ae61716dd91d38562
#
_entry.id   92c962ab00f8058ae61716dd91d38562
#
_cell.length_a   1.000
_cell.length_b   1.000
_cell.length_c   1.000
_cell.angle_alpha   90.00
_cell.angle_beta   90.00
_cell.angle_gamma   90.00
#
_symmetry.space_group_name_H-M   'P 1'
#
loop_
_entity.id
_entity.type
_entity.pdbx_description
1 polymer ?
#
loop_
_entity_poly.entity_id
_entity_poly.type
_entity_poly.pdbx_seq_one_letter_code
_entity_poly.pdbx_strand_id
1 'polypeptide(L)'
;MIASVVLDIKNNQLNQSYDYIIPVQYESVAKIGSRVFAPFGSRNLMGFIVDINDDTKLDYNLKSIISVLDLEPVINLELIKLGSLLASEYFSFLIENYLMMIPKALKANYVKLVDFKNYDNSLNSVNLIKGSRAIAPLDDFKECLGLIKNLKQKGLIDIYTDFKEKNQKKYEKLVRLVDSSKSSSKKQEEIVKYLLEANCDTSYSMLVNDMGYSKSALSTLEANGAIEIVKRELYRSASFSSVADKQIVLNDEQAKAYEIIKESSGFNEFLLKGVCGSGKTEVYLNLIEDTIKAGKQAIMLVPEISLTPQMASRFKARFNDLVAIIHSQMSDGERYDEWRRIKDGKAKIVVGARSALFVPMSSIGLIIMDEEQSESYIQDNNPRYDSHFVAQKRAEYHQCPLIYGSATPSIKTNYLALNDKIKLLTLNKRANNKPLPISFIVDMRQELISGNRSVLSRSLKENLIEILKRKEQAVLLINRRGYSTFVMCRSCGEEIKCPHCDVSMTYHKNQERLVCHYCGYKALVPTRCPKCGSPYIKYVGDGTQKLEEELNKTLPEARVIRMDSDTTSKKNSHDEIITKFSNHEADILL
;
A
#
# COMPACT_ATOMS: atom_id res chain seq x y z
N MET A 1 -9.48 26.53 26.50
CA MET A 1 -9.54 25.09 26.12
C MET A 1 -8.20 24.44 26.34
N ILE A 2 -8.19 23.18 26.79
CA ILE A 2 -6.98 22.37 27.00
C ILE A 2 -7.05 21.18 26.05
N ALA A 3 -5.94 20.90 25.34
CA ALA A 3 -5.80 19.74 24.46
C ALA A 3 -4.87 18.71 25.07
N SER A 4 -5.29 17.46 25.13
CA SER A 4 -4.42 16.32 25.37
C SER A 4 -3.76 15.90 24.06
N VAL A 5 -2.43 15.93 24.00
CA VAL A 5 -1.63 15.73 22.78
C VAL A 5 -0.71 14.54 22.93
N VAL A 6 -0.74 13.60 22.00
CA VAL A 6 0.26 12.53 21.86
C VAL A 6 1.37 13.03 20.94
N LEU A 7 2.57 13.17 21.49
CA LEU A 7 3.74 13.71 20.80
C LEU A 7 4.53 12.64 20.04
N ASP A 8 5.27 13.05 19.01
CA ASP A 8 6.16 12.17 18.23
C ASP A 8 7.41 11.78 19.04
N ILE A 9 7.16 10.93 20.05
CA ILE A 9 8.18 10.39 20.97
C ILE A 9 8.02 8.88 21.05
N LYS A 10 9.12 8.16 20.78
CA LYS A 10 9.19 6.70 20.86
C LYS A 10 9.97 6.31 22.10
N ASN A 11 9.35 6.39 23.26
CA ASN A 11 9.91 5.99 24.54
C ASN A 11 8.80 5.43 25.43
N ASN A 12 9.05 4.28 26.06
CA ASN A 12 8.04 3.59 26.88
C ASN A 12 7.54 4.41 28.07
N GLN A 13 8.43 5.18 28.72
CA GLN A 13 8.06 6.04 29.86
C GLN A 13 7.24 7.28 29.44
N LEU A 14 7.27 7.63 28.16
CA LEU A 14 6.65 8.83 27.61
C LEU A 14 5.51 8.50 26.63
N ASN A 15 5.07 7.24 26.59
CA ASN A 15 3.99 6.78 25.69
C ASN A 15 2.62 7.11 26.27
N GLN A 16 2.33 8.41 26.39
CA GLN A 16 1.09 8.96 26.94
C GLN A 16 0.75 10.28 26.26
N SER A 17 -0.42 10.83 26.55
CA SER A 17 -0.79 12.19 26.17
C SER A 17 -0.27 13.22 27.19
N TYR A 18 -0.06 14.44 26.73
CA TYR A 18 0.36 15.58 27.53
C TYR A 18 -0.60 16.75 27.29
N ASP A 19 -0.93 17.48 28.34
CA ASP A 19 -1.89 18.57 28.28
C ASP A 19 -1.23 19.90 27.91
N TYR A 20 -1.87 20.63 27.00
CA TYR A 20 -1.43 21.91 26.49
C TYR A 20 -2.60 22.90 26.39
N ILE A 21 -2.34 24.16 26.65
CA ILE A 21 -3.31 25.24 26.39
C ILE A 21 -3.43 25.43 24.87
N ILE A 22 -4.66 25.53 24.40
CA ILE A 22 -4.95 25.94 23.02
C ILE A 22 -5.03 27.47 23.01
N PRO A 23 -4.12 28.19 22.30
CA PRO A 23 -4.23 29.64 22.17
C PRO A 23 -5.54 30.04 21.47
N VAL A 24 -6.14 31.15 21.89
CA VAL A 24 -7.45 31.64 21.38
C VAL A 24 -7.52 31.68 19.85
N GLN A 25 -6.44 32.06 19.20
CA GLN A 25 -6.33 32.11 17.74
C GLN A 25 -6.48 30.75 17.03
N TYR A 26 -6.30 29.64 17.75
CA TYR A 26 -6.41 28.30 17.20
C TYR A 26 -7.67 27.54 17.65
N GLU A 27 -8.48 28.10 18.53
CA GLU A 27 -9.68 27.45 19.09
C GLU A 27 -10.68 27.00 18.02
N SER A 28 -10.79 27.75 16.93
CA SER A 28 -11.71 27.43 15.82
C SER A 28 -11.24 26.25 14.95
N VAL A 29 -9.94 25.96 14.92
CA VAL A 29 -9.32 24.93 14.05
C VAL A 29 -8.74 23.74 14.82
N ALA A 30 -8.44 23.91 16.12
CA ALA A 30 -7.96 22.82 16.96
C ALA A 30 -9.10 21.87 17.27
N LYS A 31 -9.07 20.68 16.66
CA LYS A 31 -10.06 19.61 16.85
C LYS A 31 -9.35 18.29 17.14
N ILE A 32 -10.06 17.32 17.71
CA ILE A 32 -9.53 15.96 17.90
C ILE A 32 -9.09 15.40 16.54
N GLY A 33 -7.85 14.89 16.48
CA GLY A 33 -7.22 14.39 15.26
C GLY A 33 -6.45 15.41 14.43
N SER A 34 -6.40 16.70 14.86
CA SER A 34 -5.53 17.71 14.26
C SER A 34 -4.09 17.49 14.67
N ARG A 35 -3.15 17.72 13.73
CA ARG A 35 -1.73 17.77 14.04
C ARG A 35 -1.39 19.12 14.65
N VAL A 36 -0.56 19.08 15.69
CA VAL A 36 -0.08 20.28 16.38
C VAL A 36 1.43 20.25 16.53
N PHE A 37 2.00 21.43 16.71
CA PHE A 37 3.40 21.59 17.08
C PHE A 37 3.44 22.13 18.50
N ALA A 38 4.09 21.38 19.40
CA ALA A 38 4.06 21.67 20.83
C ALA A 38 5.46 21.55 21.45
N PRO A 39 5.78 22.38 22.50
CA PRO A 39 7.07 22.35 23.15
C PRO A 39 7.18 21.17 24.11
N PHE A 40 8.25 20.39 24.03
CA PHE A 40 8.54 19.30 24.95
C PHE A 40 10.01 19.33 25.39
N GLY A 41 10.26 19.64 26.65
CA GLY A 41 11.61 19.93 27.16
C GLY A 41 12.24 21.10 26.41
N SER A 42 13.37 20.87 25.78
CA SER A 42 14.10 21.83 24.93
C SER A 42 13.80 21.68 23.44
N ARG A 43 12.80 20.85 23.06
CA ARG A 43 12.46 20.54 21.67
C ARG A 43 11.02 20.95 21.38
N ASN A 44 10.76 21.21 20.13
CA ASN A 44 9.39 21.34 19.62
C ASN A 44 9.08 20.10 18.80
N LEU A 45 7.96 19.47 19.05
CA LEU A 45 7.59 18.21 18.44
C LEU A 45 6.18 18.29 17.83
N MET A 46 5.98 17.56 16.75
CA MET A 46 4.64 17.31 16.22
C MET A 46 3.90 16.34 17.13
N GLY A 47 2.60 16.50 17.24
CA GLY A 47 1.72 15.56 17.92
C GLY A 47 0.33 15.61 17.33
N PHE A 48 -0.54 14.77 17.87
CA PHE A 48 -1.97 14.73 17.54
C PHE A 48 -2.81 15.06 18.75
N ILE A 49 -3.80 15.91 18.58
CA ILE A 49 -4.82 16.15 19.61
C ILE A 49 -5.67 14.88 19.70
N VAL A 50 -5.73 14.29 20.88
CA VAL A 50 -6.52 13.07 21.14
C VAL A 50 -7.75 13.34 21.98
N ASP A 51 -7.75 14.43 22.76
CA ASP A 51 -8.88 14.90 23.54
C ASP A 51 -8.83 16.42 23.74
N ILE A 52 -10.01 17.04 23.99
CA ILE A 52 -10.13 18.48 24.27
C ILE A 52 -11.09 18.65 25.45
N ASN A 53 -10.62 19.35 26.49
CA ASN A 53 -11.39 19.64 27.69
C ASN A 53 -11.50 21.15 27.92
N ASP A 54 -12.66 21.60 28.35
CA ASP A 54 -12.90 23.00 28.70
C ASP A 54 -12.59 23.31 30.18
N ASP A 55 -12.13 22.34 30.95
CA ASP A 55 -11.96 22.47 32.39
C ASP A 55 -10.73 23.33 32.73
N THR A 56 -10.97 24.55 33.18
CA THR A 56 -9.96 25.57 33.53
C THR A 56 -9.39 25.41 34.94
N LYS A 57 -9.75 24.35 35.68
CA LYS A 57 -9.37 24.15 37.09
C LYS A 57 -8.02 23.44 37.29
N LEU A 58 -7.18 23.33 36.28
CA LEU A 58 -5.86 22.77 36.45
C LEU A 58 -4.89 23.82 36.99
N ASP A 59 -4.41 23.58 38.18
CA ASP A 59 -3.51 24.41 38.99
C ASP A 59 -2.05 24.33 38.53
N TYR A 60 -1.77 24.08 37.23
CA TYR A 60 -0.44 23.87 36.70
C TYR A 60 -0.08 24.88 35.61
N ASN A 61 1.21 25.28 35.59
CA ASN A 61 1.81 26.04 34.48
C ASN A 61 1.85 25.24 33.19
N LEU A 62 0.70 25.00 32.55
CA LEU A 62 0.62 24.34 31.27
C LEU A 62 1.28 25.17 30.17
N LYS A 63 2.05 24.53 29.31
CA LYS A 63 2.59 25.15 28.11
C LYS A 63 1.50 25.26 27.03
N SER A 64 1.61 26.26 26.16
CA SER A 64 0.71 26.42 25.04
C SER A 64 1.20 25.64 23.82
N ILE A 65 0.26 25.18 22.99
CA ILE A 65 0.54 24.71 21.63
C ILE A 65 1.18 25.87 20.85
N ILE A 66 2.21 25.56 20.06
CA ILE A 66 2.90 26.59 19.23
C ILE A 66 2.08 26.89 17.98
N SER A 67 1.57 25.85 17.31
CA SER A 67 0.73 25.99 16.12
C SER A 67 -0.14 24.75 15.88
N VAL A 68 -1.27 24.95 15.24
CA VAL A 68 -2.10 23.91 14.63
C VAL A 68 -1.72 23.83 13.16
N LEU A 69 -1.42 22.63 12.67
CA LEU A 69 -0.87 22.40 11.33
C LEU A 69 -1.95 22.23 10.27
N ASP A 70 -3.15 21.90 10.68
CA ASP A 70 -4.25 21.53 9.80
C ASP A 70 -5.46 22.41 10.03
N LEU A 71 -6.11 22.85 8.95
CA LEU A 71 -7.41 23.52 9.03
C LEU A 71 -8.54 22.56 9.41
N GLU A 72 -8.39 21.30 9.01
CA GLU A 72 -9.32 20.19 9.29
C GLU A 72 -8.53 18.99 9.82
N PRO A 73 -9.04 18.23 10.80
CA PRO A 73 -8.36 17.08 11.36
C PRO A 73 -7.90 16.09 10.29
N VAL A 74 -6.68 15.60 10.38
CA VAL A 74 -6.15 14.59 9.43
C VAL A 74 -6.58 13.17 9.79
N ILE A 75 -6.92 12.93 11.05
CA ILE A 75 -7.44 11.66 11.56
C ILE A 75 -8.79 11.95 12.22
N ASN A 76 -9.80 11.16 11.94
CA ASN A 76 -11.11 11.29 12.58
C ASN A 76 -11.13 10.65 13.98
N LEU A 77 -12.18 10.89 14.75
CA LEU A 77 -12.33 10.36 16.12
C LEU A 77 -12.29 8.82 16.17
N GLU A 78 -12.86 8.15 15.16
CA GLU A 78 -12.80 6.69 15.05
C GLU A 78 -11.36 6.20 15.00
N LEU A 79 -10.53 6.79 14.11
CA LEU A 79 -9.14 6.40 13.96
C LEU A 79 -8.28 6.76 15.17
N ILE A 80 -8.59 7.83 15.91
CA ILE A 80 -7.95 8.12 17.21
C ILE A 80 -8.23 7.00 18.20
N LYS A 81 -9.50 6.57 18.34
CA LYS A 81 -9.86 5.46 19.21
C LYS A 81 -9.23 4.15 18.76
N LEU A 82 -9.25 3.88 17.45
CA LEU A 82 -8.60 2.70 16.86
C LEU A 82 -7.09 2.69 17.15
N GLY A 83 -6.40 3.81 17.01
CA GLY A 83 -4.97 3.91 17.29
C GLY A 83 -4.62 3.61 18.75
N SER A 84 -5.44 4.09 19.69
CA SER A 84 -5.30 3.77 21.11
C SER A 84 -5.55 2.28 21.39
N LEU A 85 -6.56 1.69 20.75
CA LEU A 85 -6.85 0.27 20.87
C LEU A 85 -5.69 -0.59 20.33
N LEU A 86 -5.16 -0.24 19.14
CA LEU A 86 -4.02 -0.95 18.56
C LEU A 86 -2.75 -0.84 19.40
N ALA A 87 -2.50 0.33 20.01
CA ALA A 87 -1.36 0.51 20.90
C ALA A 87 -1.43 -0.42 22.11
N SER A 88 -2.62 -0.62 22.67
CA SER A 88 -2.87 -1.53 23.79
C SER A 88 -2.78 -2.99 23.37
N GLU A 89 -3.45 -3.38 22.26
CA GLU A 89 -3.54 -4.78 21.80
C GLU A 89 -2.20 -5.32 21.33
N TYR A 90 -1.41 -4.50 20.61
CA TYR A 90 -0.15 -4.92 20.00
C TYR A 90 1.10 -4.33 20.67
N PHE A 91 0.97 -3.77 21.89
CA PHE A 91 2.09 -3.24 22.69
C PHE A 91 3.00 -2.30 21.90
N SER A 92 2.40 -1.36 21.14
CA SER A 92 3.10 -0.41 20.30
C SER A 92 2.97 1.03 20.82
N PHE A 93 3.79 1.95 20.29
CA PHE A 93 3.66 3.36 20.66
C PHE A 93 2.40 3.97 20.08
N LEU A 94 1.67 4.78 20.87
CA LEU A 94 0.49 5.52 20.43
C LEU A 94 0.79 6.31 19.16
N ILE A 95 1.88 7.05 19.15
CA ILE A 95 2.27 7.89 18.03
C ILE A 95 2.57 7.09 16.75
N GLU A 96 3.11 5.88 16.84
CA GLU A 96 3.37 5.04 15.67
C GLU A 96 2.07 4.63 14.98
N ASN A 97 1.03 4.33 15.77
CA ASN A 97 -0.29 4.00 15.24
C ASN A 97 -0.91 5.21 14.52
N TYR A 98 -0.84 6.41 15.08
CA TYR A 98 -1.36 7.61 14.40
C TYR A 98 -0.56 7.98 13.16
N LEU A 99 0.77 7.90 13.23
CA LEU A 99 1.64 8.15 12.07
C LEU A 99 1.43 7.14 10.94
N MET A 100 1.04 5.90 11.25
CA MET A 100 0.71 4.89 10.24
C MET A 100 -0.56 5.26 9.45
N MET A 101 -1.51 5.95 10.08
CA MET A 101 -2.81 6.32 9.50
C MET A 101 -2.75 7.52 8.55
N ILE A 102 -1.64 8.24 8.50
CA ILE A 102 -1.46 9.38 7.61
C ILE A 102 -0.42 9.12 6.53
N PRO A 103 -0.55 9.75 5.34
CA PRO A 103 0.47 9.68 4.29
C PRO A 103 1.82 10.22 4.77
N LYS A 104 2.91 9.70 4.19
CA LYS A 104 4.26 10.19 4.51
C LYS A 104 4.43 11.69 4.26
N ALA A 105 3.69 12.24 3.29
CA ALA A 105 3.69 13.66 2.99
C ALA A 105 3.23 14.54 4.17
N LEU A 106 2.41 14.00 5.07
CA LEU A 106 1.95 14.68 6.28
C LEU A 106 2.81 14.40 7.52
N LYS A 107 3.79 13.50 7.44
CA LYS A 107 4.71 13.25 8.55
C LYS A 107 5.72 14.39 8.66
N ALA A 108 6.03 14.79 9.90
CA ALA A 108 7.02 15.84 10.13
C ALA A 108 8.41 15.41 9.64
N ASN A 109 9.05 16.29 8.86
CA ASN A 109 10.48 16.21 8.61
C ASN A 109 11.16 17.21 9.53
N TYR A 110 11.76 16.71 10.60
CA TYR A 110 12.49 17.55 11.55
C TYR A 110 13.79 18.02 10.92
N VAL A 111 13.96 19.33 10.81
CA VAL A 111 15.18 19.98 10.36
C VAL A 111 15.78 20.72 11.55
N LYS A 112 17.05 20.48 11.82
CA LYS A 112 17.75 21.30 12.80
C LYS A 112 18.13 22.61 12.15
N LEU A 113 17.66 23.70 12.73
CA LEU A 113 17.93 25.07 12.28
C LEU A 113 18.91 25.73 13.24
N VAL A 114 19.80 26.54 12.67
CA VAL A 114 20.74 27.40 13.40
C VAL A 114 20.17 28.83 13.33
N ASP A 115 19.94 29.45 14.48
CA ASP A 115 19.49 30.83 14.60
C ASP A 115 20.66 31.73 14.99
N PHE A 116 20.96 32.71 14.16
CA PHE A 116 22.08 33.65 14.30
C PHE A 116 21.64 34.99 14.89
N LYS A 117 20.48 35.10 15.51
CA LYS A 117 19.93 36.39 16.03
C LYS A 117 20.85 37.15 17.00
N ASN A 118 21.69 36.40 17.73
CA ASN A 118 22.63 36.98 18.70
C ASN A 118 24.05 37.11 18.14
N TYR A 119 24.22 36.90 16.84
CA TYR A 119 25.53 36.92 16.20
C TYR A 119 25.78 38.29 15.55
N ASP A 120 26.78 39.02 16.08
CA ASP A 120 27.22 40.30 15.51
C ASP A 120 28.20 40.03 14.34
N ASN A 121 27.91 40.63 13.18
CA ASN A 121 28.71 40.49 11.96
C ASN A 121 30.14 41.06 12.06
N SER A 122 30.55 41.64 13.20
CA SER A 122 31.88 42.20 13.42
C SER A 122 33.01 41.16 13.57
N LEU A 123 32.66 39.85 13.70
CA LEU A 123 33.62 38.75 13.73
C LEU A 123 33.83 38.19 12.31
N ASN A 124 34.79 38.75 11.60
CA ASN A 124 35.21 38.43 10.23
C ASN A 124 35.62 36.99 9.93
N SER A 125 35.45 36.05 10.86
CA SER A 125 35.81 34.65 10.68
C SER A 125 34.74 33.78 10.05
N VAL A 126 33.57 34.33 9.70
CA VAL A 126 32.43 33.58 9.12
C VAL A 126 31.99 34.13 7.78
N ASN A 127 32.95 34.49 6.91
CA ASN A 127 32.69 34.69 5.47
C ASN A 127 32.13 33.44 4.75
N LEU A 128 31.94 32.33 5.46
CA LEU A 128 31.31 31.08 5.02
C LEU A 128 29.77 31.13 5.02
N ILE A 129 29.17 32.10 5.74
CA ILE A 129 27.72 32.27 5.78
C ILE A 129 27.34 33.33 4.74
N LYS A 130 27.52 33.02 3.47
CA LYS A 130 27.00 33.84 2.37
C LYS A 130 25.50 33.73 2.28
N GLY A 131 24.81 34.68 2.84
CA GLY A 131 23.38 34.88 2.65
C GLY A 131 22.74 35.49 3.89
N SER A 132 22.03 36.57 3.72
CA SER A 132 21.29 37.35 4.70
C SER A 132 20.10 36.59 5.38
N ARG A 133 20.30 35.33 5.74
CA ARG A 133 19.29 34.54 6.48
C ARG A 133 19.68 34.44 7.94
N ALA A 134 18.85 35.04 8.81
CA ALA A 134 19.01 34.93 10.25
C ALA A 134 18.86 33.48 10.76
N ILE A 135 18.29 32.58 9.96
CA ILE A 135 18.03 31.17 10.27
C ILE A 135 18.40 30.31 9.05
N ALA A 136 19.20 29.26 9.25
CA ALA A 136 19.60 28.34 8.19
C ALA A 136 19.62 26.88 8.68
N PRO A 137 19.40 25.88 7.81
CA PRO A 137 19.50 24.47 8.18
C PRO A 137 20.89 24.09 8.69
N LEU A 138 20.98 23.30 9.75
CA LEU A 138 22.26 22.81 10.29
C LEU A 138 23.02 21.97 9.25
N ASP A 139 22.31 21.33 8.34
CA ASP A 139 22.90 20.53 7.26
C ASP A 139 23.74 21.35 6.27
N ASP A 140 23.47 22.64 6.15
CA ASP A 140 24.26 23.56 5.31
C ASP A 140 25.65 23.84 5.90
N PHE A 141 25.88 23.44 7.17
CA PHE A 141 27.11 23.66 7.93
C PHE A 141 27.89 22.38 8.25
N LYS A 142 27.69 21.30 7.50
CA LYS A 142 28.34 19.97 7.75
C LYS A 142 29.86 20.06 7.85
N GLU A 143 30.47 20.93 7.05
CA GLU A 143 31.93 21.14 7.02
C GLU A 143 32.45 21.96 8.22
N CYS A 144 31.56 22.66 8.93
CA CYS A 144 31.88 23.60 10.01
C CYS A 144 31.24 23.25 11.36
N LEU A 145 30.80 22.01 11.57
CA LEU A 145 30.08 21.59 12.78
C LEU A 145 30.82 21.90 14.09
N GLY A 146 32.15 21.85 14.09
CA GLY A 146 32.99 22.23 15.24
C GLY A 146 32.87 23.72 15.61
N LEU A 147 32.83 24.59 14.61
CA LEU A 147 32.62 26.02 14.79
C LEU A 147 31.21 26.31 15.32
N ILE A 148 30.19 25.69 14.74
CA ILE A 148 28.80 25.80 15.18
C ILE A 148 28.62 25.37 16.64
N LYS A 149 29.26 24.27 17.04
CA LYS A 149 29.28 23.82 18.45
C LYS A 149 29.89 24.85 19.39
N ASN A 150 31.02 25.44 19.00
CA ASN A 150 31.73 26.45 19.79
C ASN A 150 30.88 27.75 19.90
N LEU A 151 30.28 28.22 18.81
CA LEU A 151 29.39 29.40 18.81
C LEU A 151 28.15 29.19 19.69
N LYS A 152 27.59 27.99 19.70
CA LYS A 152 26.49 27.63 20.60
C LYS A 152 26.93 27.64 22.05
N GLN A 153 28.11 27.10 22.39
CA GLN A 153 28.65 27.12 23.76
C GLN A 153 28.88 28.55 24.26
N LYS A 154 29.23 29.47 23.36
CA LYS A 154 29.39 30.90 23.65
C LYS A 154 28.07 31.68 23.70
N GLY A 155 26.92 31.04 23.45
CA GLY A 155 25.59 31.67 23.45
C GLY A 155 25.34 32.64 22.28
N LEU A 156 26.18 32.60 21.24
CA LEU A 156 26.10 33.49 20.09
C LEU A 156 25.07 33.00 19.04
N ILE A 157 24.74 31.72 19.06
CA ILE A 157 23.73 31.10 18.19
C ILE A 157 22.90 30.13 18.99
N ASP A 158 21.66 29.93 18.53
CA ASP A 158 20.78 28.88 19.02
C ASP A 158 20.59 27.80 17.96
N ILE A 159 20.47 26.53 18.42
CA ILE A 159 20.13 25.41 17.55
C ILE A 159 18.83 24.80 18.06
N TYR A 160 17.79 24.88 17.27
CA TYR A 160 16.50 24.29 17.57
C TYR A 160 16.03 23.37 16.46
N THR A 161 15.08 22.53 16.77
CA THR A 161 14.47 21.61 15.80
C THR A 161 13.15 22.23 15.33
N ASP A 162 13.02 22.36 14.04
CA ASP A 162 11.79 22.80 13.37
C ASP A 162 11.38 21.73 12.35
N PHE A 163 10.19 21.84 11.78
CA PHE A 163 9.75 20.87 10.77
C PHE A 163 9.46 21.56 9.44
N LYS A 164 9.64 20.79 8.35
CA LYS A 164 9.35 21.24 7.00
C LYS A 164 8.30 20.32 6.39
N GLU A 165 7.18 20.85 5.98
CA GLU A 165 6.21 20.10 5.17
C GLU A 165 6.75 19.84 3.77
N LYS A 166 6.72 18.56 3.35
CA LYS A 166 7.10 18.16 1.97
C LYS A 166 5.95 18.36 0.98
N ASN A 167 4.85 18.94 1.41
CA ASN A 167 3.60 18.80 0.71
C ASN A 167 3.42 19.87 -0.36
N GLN A 168 3.39 19.46 -1.63
CA GLN A 168 3.00 20.32 -2.74
C GLN A 168 1.82 19.69 -3.48
N LYS A 169 0.67 20.33 -3.34
CA LYS A 169 -0.46 20.11 -4.25
C LYS A 169 0.00 20.39 -5.67
N LYS A 170 -0.31 19.51 -6.59
CA LYS A 170 -0.05 19.76 -8.00
C LYS A 170 -1.19 20.56 -8.58
N TYR A 171 -0.86 21.62 -9.28
CA TYR A 171 -1.85 22.44 -9.99
C TYR A 171 -1.59 22.36 -11.48
N GLU A 172 -2.66 22.21 -12.24
CA GLU A 172 -2.69 22.41 -13.68
C GLU A 172 -3.22 23.81 -13.97
N LYS A 173 -2.61 24.46 -14.95
CA LYS A 173 -3.15 25.71 -15.47
C LYS A 173 -4.15 25.37 -16.58
N LEU A 174 -5.38 25.82 -16.44
CA LEU A 174 -6.42 25.72 -17.46
C LEU A 174 -6.65 27.10 -18.07
N VAL A 175 -6.91 27.11 -19.35
CA VAL A 175 -7.26 28.29 -20.10
C VAL A 175 -8.77 28.28 -20.36
N ARG A 176 -9.44 29.28 -19.84
CA ARG A 176 -10.88 29.50 -20.00
C ARG A 176 -11.09 30.67 -20.93
N LEU A 177 -11.94 30.52 -21.91
CA LEU A 177 -12.35 31.63 -22.76
C LEU A 177 -13.37 32.52 -22.00
N VAL A 178 -13.10 33.82 -21.94
CA VAL A 178 -13.94 34.83 -21.29
C VAL A 178 -14.65 35.71 -22.32
N ASP A 179 -13.89 36.21 -23.32
CA ASP A 179 -14.44 37.10 -24.32
C ASP A 179 -13.74 36.86 -25.69
N SER A 180 -14.51 36.34 -26.62
CA SER A 180 -14.00 36.00 -27.95
C SER A 180 -13.71 37.20 -28.86
N SER A 181 -14.19 38.38 -28.49
CA SER A 181 -14.04 39.61 -29.31
C SER A 181 -12.68 40.31 -29.13
N LYS A 182 -11.88 39.91 -28.14
CA LYS A 182 -10.64 40.60 -27.73
C LYS A 182 -9.36 40.00 -28.31
N SER A 183 -9.43 39.36 -29.45
CA SER A 183 -8.26 38.88 -30.17
C SER A 183 -7.72 39.95 -31.16
N SER A 184 -6.39 40.16 -31.18
CA SER A 184 -5.78 41.23 -31.95
C SER A 184 -4.81 40.74 -33.06
N SER A 185 -4.60 39.43 -33.21
CA SER A 185 -3.73 38.84 -34.22
C SER A 185 -4.27 37.49 -34.72
N LYS A 186 -3.91 37.11 -35.97
CA LYS A 186 -4.33 35.82 -36.56
C LYS A 186 -4.03 34.62 -35.66
N LYS A 187 -2.86 34.59 -34.99
CA LYS A 187 -2.51 33.51 -34.05
C LYS A 187 -3.39 33.51 -32.80
N GLN A 188 -3.84 34.65 -32.33
CA GLN A 188 -4.75 34.76 -31.21
C GLN A 188 -6.17 34.34 -31.59
N GLU A 189 -6.60 34.70 -32.81
CA GLU A 189 -7.89 34.27 -33.36
C GLU A 189 -7.98 32.73 -33.50
N GLU A 190 -6.88 32.07 -33.91
CA GLU A 190 -6.81 30.62 -33.97
C GLU A 190 -6.98 29.97 -32.59
N ILE A 191 -6.34 30.53 -31.57
CA ILE A 191 -6.48 30.04 -30.15
C ILE A 191 -7.90 30.23 -29.66
N VAL A 192 -8.48 31.43 -29.89
CA VAL A 192 -9.86 31.74 -29.47
C VAL A 192 -10.86 30.86 -30.18
N LYS A 193 -10.68 30.63 -31.50
CA LYS A 193 -11.52 29.72 -32.28
C LYS A 193 -11.48 28.29 -31.74
N TYR A 194 -10.27 27.78 -31.45
CA TYR A 194 -10.11 26.46 -30.83
C TYR A 194 -10.81 26.37 -29.48
N LEU A 195 -10.65 27.36 -28.61
CA LEU A 195 -11.32 27.37 -27.29
C LEU A 195 -12.84 27.47 -27.39
N LEU A 196 -13.36 28.17 -28.42
CA LEU A 196 -14.79 28.21 -28.74
C LEU A 196 -15.33 26.84 -29.16
N GLU A 197 -14.61 26.15 -30.05
CA GLU A 197 -14.96 24.83 -30.54
C GLU A 197 -14.88 23.77 -29.43
N ALA A 198 -13.87 23.87 -28.57
CA ALA A 198 -13.70 22.97 -27.42
C ALA A 198 -14.80 23.14 -26.36
N ASN A 199 -15.38 24.32 -26.21
CA ASN A 199 -16.44 24.67 -25.26
C ASN A 199 -16.19 24.18 -23.82
N CYS A 200 -14.91 24.10 -23.41
CA CYS A 200 -14.49 23.68 -22.06
C CYS A 200 -13.14 24.31 -21.72
N ASP A 201 -12.86 24.34 -20.40
CA ASP A 201 -11.54 24.75 -19.91
C ASP A 201 -10.45 23.82 -20.48
N THR A 202 -9.46 24.36 -21.18
CA THR A 202 -8.43 23.59 -21.89
C THR A 202 -7.09 23.68 -21.16
N SER A 203 -6.32 22.57 -21.13
CA SER A 203 -5.01 22.55 -20.49
C SER A 203 -4.03 23.52 -21.14
N TYR A 204 -3.42 24.40 -20.34
CA TYR A 204 -2.36 25.31 -20.80
C TYR A 204 -1.15 24.56 -21.39
N SER A 205 -0.79 23.41 -20.78
CA SER A 205 0.31 22.57 -21.26
C SER A 205 -0.01 21.94 -22.61
N MET A 206 -1.23 21.51 -22.84
CA MET A 206 -1.70 20.97 -24.11
C MET A 206 -1.62 22.03 -25.22
N LEU A 207 -2.09 23.26 -24.95
CA LEU A 207 -2.03 24.36 -25.92
C LEU A 207 -0.60 24.70 -26.30
N VAL A 208 0.33 24.68 -25.33
CA VAL A 208 1.74 25.07 -25.60
C VAL A 208 2.56 23.92 -26.17
N ASN A 209 2.48 22.72 -25.59
CA ASN A 209 3.40 21.61 -25.90
C ASN A 209 2.89 20.73 -27.05
N ASP A 210 1.58 20.46 -27.10
CA ASP A 210 1.01 19.53 -28.09
C ASP A 210 0.52 20.29 -29.33
N MET A 211 -0.05 21.48 -29.14
CA MET A 211 -0.57 22.30 -30.25
C MET A 211 0.40 23.39 -30.73
N GLY A 212 1.50 23.62 -30.01
CA GLY A 212 2.56 24.53 -30.40
C GLY A 212 2.24 26.03 -30.31
N TYR A 213 1.18 26.40 -29.57
CA TYR A 213 0.87 27.82 -29.39
C TYR A 213 1.90 28.53 -28.49
N SER A 214 2.23 29.77 -28.82
CA SER A 214 3.26 30.49 -28.07
C SER A 214 2.76 30.98 -26.71
N LYS A 215 3.63 30.87 -25.70
CA LYS A 215 3.34 31.37 -24.34
C LYS A 215 3.04 32.87 -24.33
N SER A 216 3.68 33.65 -25.22
CA SER A 216 3.45 35.07 -25.35
C SER A 216 2.05 35.40 -25.87
N ALA A 217 1.52 34.62 -26.84
CA ALA A 217 0.16 34.81 -27.35
C ALA A 217 -0.88 34.58 -26.26
N LEU A 218 -0.73 33.51 -25.44
CA LEU A 218 -1.62 33.23 -24.30
C LEU A 218 -1.52 34.31 -23.22
N SER A 219 -0.32 34.80 -22.91
CA SER A 219 -0.14 35.88 -21.93
C SER A 219 -0.75 37.20 -22.40
N THR A 220 -0.69 37.49 -23.71
CA THR A 220 -1.34 38.70 -24.27
C THR A 220 -2.88 38.56 -24.25
N LEU A 221 -3.43 37.38 -24.60
CA LEU A 221 -4.86 37.11 -24.51
C LEU A 221 -5.39 37.24 -23.08
N GLU A 222 -4.61 36.79 -22.09
CA GLU A 222 -4.92 36.96 -20.66
C GLU A 222 -4.91 38.44 -20.26
N ALA A 223 -3.87 39.19 -20.66
CA ALA A 223 -3.74 40.61 -20.38
C ALA A 223 -4.87 41.44 -21.01
N ASN A 224 -5.36 41.05 -22.19
CA ASN A 224 -6.48 41.68 -22.88
C ASN A 224 -7.84 41.26 -22.33
N GLY A 225 -7.89 40.28 -21.41
CA GLY A 225 -9.13 39.74 -20.85
C GLY A 225 -9.95 38.91 -21.84
N ALA A 226 -9.31 38.34 -22.85
CA ALA A 226 -9.93 37.38 -23.78
C ALA A 226 -10.02 35.99 -23.15
N ILE A 227 -9.01 35.62 -22.38
CA ILE A 227 -8.95 34.35 -21.64
C ILE A 227 -8.58 34.61 -20.16
N GLU A 228 -8.90 33.65 -19.33
CA GLU A 228 -8.49 33.57 -17.92
C GLU A 228 -7.68 32.31 -17.69
N ILE A 229 -6.52 32.44 -17.04
CA ILE A 229 -5.72 31.27 -16.64
C ILE A 229 -6.08 30.88 -15.22
N VAL A 230 -6.89 29.82 -15.08
CA VAL A 230 -7.35 29.28 -13.80
C VAL A 230 -6.43 28.16 -13.35
N LYS A 231 -6.05 28.14 -12.08
CA LYS A 231 -5.32 27.02 -11.49
C LYS A 231 -6.32 25.98 -10.98
N ARG A 232 -6.36 24.82 -11.65
CA ARG A 232 -7.11 23.67 -11.19
C ARG A 232 -6.20 22.72 -10.43
N GLU A 233 -6.63 22.27 -9.26
CA GLU A 233 -5.90 21.25 -8.51
C GLU A 233 -5.94 19.92 -9.29
N LEU A 234 -4.75 19.35 -9.58
CA LEU A 234 -4.61 18.08 -10.28
C LEU A 234 -4.30 16.98 -9.28
N TYR A 235 -5.19 15.99 -9.18
CA TYR A 235 -4.92 14.76 -8.45
C TYR A 235 -4.08 13.82 -9.32
N ARG A 236 -2.95 13.39 -8.78
CA ARG A 236 -2.11 12.36 -9.41
C ARG A 236 -2.82 11.03 -9.25
N SER A 237 -3.53 10.58 -10.25
CA SER A 237 -4.13 9.23 -10.26
C SER A 237 -3.39 8.36 -11.27
N ALA A 238 -3.19 7.09 -10.94
CA ALA A 238 -2.71 6.13 -11.93
C ALA A 238 -3.72 6.04 -13.08
N SER A 239 -3.25 6.21 -14.31
CA SER A 239 -4.06 6.00 -15.51
C SER A 239 -4.24 4.51 -15.72
N PHE A 240 -5.46 4.02 -15.64
CA PHE A 240 -5.81 2.65 -16.00
C PHE A 240 -6.59 2.69 -17.31
N SER A 241 -6.33 1.73 -18.20
CA SER A 241 -7.09 1.56 -19.43
C SER A 241 -8.56 1.30 -19.10
N SER A 242 -9.47 2.01 -19.76
CA SER A 242 -10.91 1.80 -19.61
C SER A 242 -11.31 0.47 -20.26
N VAL A 243 -11.72 -0.48 -19.46
CA VAL A 243 -12.40 -1.70 -19.91
C VAL A 243 -13.89 -1.42 -19.81
N ALA A 244 -14.66 -1.75 -20.86
CA ALA A 244 -16.12 -1.60 -20.80
C ALA A 244 -16.69 -2.50 -19.69
N ASP A 245 -17.48 -1.93 -18.79
CA ASP A 245 -18.21 -2.71 -17.78
C ASP A 245 -19.33 -3.52 -18.45
N LYS A 246 -19.32 -4.81 -18.20
CA LYS A 246 -20.43 -5.70 -18.57
C LYS A 246 -21.12 -6.06 -17.26
N GLN A 247 -22.33 -5.55 -17.05
CA GLN A 247 -23.18 -6.04 -15.95
C GLN A 247 -23.41 -7.54 -16.14
N ILE A 248 -22.91 -8.32 -15.19
CA ILE A 248 -23.04 -9.77 -15.17
C ILE A 248 -24.22 -10.12 -14.28
N VAL A 249 -25.14 -10.91 -14.79
CA VAL A 249 -26.26 -11.44 -14.00
C VAL A 249 -25.72 -12.47 -13.01
N LEU A 250 -26.07 -12.32 -11.74
CA LEU A 250 -25.67 -13.26 -10.68
C LEU A 250 -26.37 -14.61 -10.89
N ASN A 251 -25.63 -15.70 -10.71
CA ASN A 251 -26.23 -17.03 -10.65
C ASN A 251 -26.92 -17.26 -9.28
N ASP A 252 -27.67 -18.37 -9.15
CA ASP A 252 -28.50 -18.64 -7.96
C ASP A 252 -27.70 -18.63 -6.65
N GLU A 253 -26.47 -19.22 -6.62
CA GLU A 253 -25.63 -19.23 -5.43
C GLU A 253 -25.12 -17.82 -5.08
N GLN A 254 -24.74 -17.05 -6.08
CA GLN A 254 -24.28 -15.66 -5.92
C GLN A 254 -25.44 -14.75 -5.49
N ALA A 255 -26.61 -14.89 -6.11
CA ALA A 255 -27.79 -14.12 -5.76
C ALA A 255 -28.23 -14.40 -4.32
N LYS A 256 -28.26 -15.67 -3.91
CA LYS A 256 -28.57 -16.04 -2.53
C LYS A 256 -27.58 -15.43 -1.53
N ALA A 257 -26.29 -15.51 -1.82
CA ALA A 257 -25.27 -14.93 -0.94
C ALA A 257 -25.39 -13.40 -0.86
N TYR A 258 -25.62 -12.75 -1.99
CA TYR A 258 -25.86 -11.31 -2.08
C TYR A 258 -27.06 -10.86 -1.25
N GLU A 259 -28.24 -11.51 -1.39
CA GLU A 259 -29.46 -11.15 -0.65
C GLU A 259 -29.27 -11.33 0.86
N ILE A 260 -28.67 -12.43 1.31
CA ILE A 260 -28.41 -12.68 2.73
C ILE A 260 -27.55 -11.58 3.35
N ILE A 261 -26.54 -11.09 2.63
CA ILE A 261 -25.65 -10.02 3.13
C ILE A 261 -26.38 -8.69 3.10
N LYS A 262 -27.11 -8.39 2.01
CA LYS A 262 -27.87 -7.15 1.81
C LYS A 262 -28.95 -6.94 2.86
N GLU A 263 -29.68 -8.00 3.23
CA GLU A 263 -30.72 -7.97 4.24
C GLU A 263 -30.19 -7.87 5.68
N SER A 264 -28.87 -8.06 5.88
CA SER A 264 -28.28 -7.97 7.21
C SER A 264 -28.27 -6.52 7.70
N SER A 265 -28.55 -6.35 8.98
CA SER A 265 -28.51 -5.05 9.66
C SER A 265 -27.45 -5.04 10.76
N GLY A 266 -26.77 -3.92 10.91
CA GLY A 266 -25.74 -3.76 11.94
C GLY A 266 -24.45 -4.52 11.61
N PHE A 267 -23.63 -4.76 12.64
CA PHE A 267 -22.40 -5.53 12.50
C PHE A 267 -22.68 -7.02 12.36
N ASN A 268 -22.25 -7.59 11.26
CA ASN A 268 -22.32 -9.03 10.99
C ASN A 268 -21.07 -9.46 10.23
N GLU A 269 -20.55 -10.63 10.54
CA GLU A 269 -19.41 -11.23 9.87
C GLU A 269 -19.85 -12.39 8.96
N PHE A 270 -19.33 -12.40 7.73
CA PHE A 270 -19.63 -13.42 6.73
C PHE A 270 -18.37 -14.04 6.20
N LEU A 271 -18.33 -15.36 6.05
CA LEU A 271 -17.34 -16.06 5.24
C LEU A 271 -17.99 -16.43 3.90
N LEU A 272 -17.60 -15.73 2.82
CA LEU A 272 -17.97 -16.09 1.46
C LEU A 272 -16.93 -17.06 0.89
N LYS A 273 -17.16 -18.37 1.10
CA LYS A 273 -16.31 -19.45 0.63
C LYS A 273 -16.72 -19.85 -0.78
N GLY A 274 -15.85 -19.55 -1.76
CA GLY A 274 -16.17 -19.85 -3.17
C GLY A 274 -14.99 -20.42 -3.93
N VAL A 275 -15.21 -21.46 -4.72
CA VAL A 275 -14.15 -22.04 -5.59
C VAL A 275 -13.53 -20.99 -6.51
N CYS A 276 -12.33 -21.23 -6.99
CA CYS A 276 -11.68 -20.35 -7.96
C CYS A 276 -12.55 -20.17 -9.20
N GLY A 277 -12.84 -18.92 -9.57
CA GLY A 277 -13.74 -18.59 -10.68
C GLY A 277 -15.23 -18.71 -10.34
N SER A 278 -15.63 -18.82 -9.08
CA SER A 278 -17.05 -18.78 -8.64
C SER A 278 -17.72 -17.42 -8.79
N GLY A 279 -16.92 -16.37 -9.08
CA GLY A 279 -17.44 -15.01 -9.25
C GLY A 279 -17.71 -14.27 -7.95
N LYS A 280 -16.98 -14.53 -6.87
CA LYS A 280 -17.02 -13.75 -5.61
C LYS A 280 -17.01 -12.25 -5.86
N THR A 281 -16.16 -11.81 -6.78
CA THR A 281 -16.00 -10.39 -7.13
C THR A 281 -17.30 -9.75 -7.62
N GLU A 282 -18.17 -10.48 -8.33
CA GLU A 282 -19.47 -9.95 -8.77
C GLU A 282 -20.41 -9.69 -7.59
N VAL A 283 -20.40 -10.59 -6.59
CA VAL A 283 -21.14 -10.38 -5.35
C VAL A 283 -20.66 -9.11 -4.65
N TYR A 284 -19.32 -8.92 -4.57
CA TYR A 284 -18.73 -7.72 -3.97
C TYR A 284 -19.15 -6.44 -4.70
N LEU A 285 -19.05 -6.43 -6.04
CA LEU A 285 -19.37 -5.25 -6.84
C LEU A 285 -20.85 -4.84 -6.67
N ASN A 286 -21.77 -5.79 -6.61
CA ASN A 286 -23.20 -5.50 -6.39
C ASN A 286 -23.44 -4.98 -4.96
N LEU A 287 -22.83 -5.55 -3.92
CA LEU A 287 -22.94 -5.07 -2.55
C LEU A 287 -22.34 -3.67 -2.37
N ILE A 288 -21.21 -3.40 -3.02
CA ILE A 288 -20.59 -2.07 -3.03
C ILE A 288 -21.52 -1.06 -3.69
N GLU A 289 -22.13 -1.41 -4.82
CA GLU A 289 -23.07 -0.54 -5.54
C GLU A 289 -24.26 -0.16 -4.67
N ASP A 290 -24.86 -1.10 -3.95
CA ASP A 290 -25.96 -0.82 -3.03
C ASP A 290 -25.51 0.04 -1.84
N THR A 291 -24.31 -0.23 -1.32
CA THR A 291 -23.71 0.58 -0.25
C THR A 291 -23.56 2.04 -0.67
N ILE A 292 -23.10 2.28 -1.91
CA ILE A 292 -22.94 3.64 -2.45
C ILE A 292 -24.30 4.30 -2.71
N LYS A 293 -25.27 3.56 -3.24
CA LYS A 293 -26.65 4.04 -3.43
C LYS A 293 -27.32 4.43 -2.10
N ALA A 294 -26.99 3.73 -1.02
CA ALA A 294 -27.41 4.07 0.34
C ALA A 294 -26.66 5.28 0.95
N GLY A 295 -25.78 5.95 0.19
CA GLY A 295 -25.02 7.12 0.62
C GLY A 295 -23.82 6.79 1.52
N LYS A 296 -23.50 5.51 1.73
CA LYS A 296 -22.39 5.05 2.55
C LYS A 296 -21.12 4.81 1.72
N GLN A 297 -20.04 4.43 2.38
CA GLN A 297 -18.72 4.19 1.81
C GLN A 297 -18.33 2.72 1.96
N ALA A 298 -17.46 2.21 1.09
CA ALA A 298 -17.02 0.83 1.12
C ALA A 298 -15.48 0.72 1.12
N ILE A 299 -14.95 -0.24 1.87
CA ILE A 299 -13.54 -0.63 1.85
C ILE A 299 -13.45 -2.05 1.30
N MET A 300 -12.63 -2.25 0.29
CA MET A 300 -12.26 -3.57 -0.20
C MET A 300 -10.76 -3.78 -0.08
N LEU A 301 -10.39 -4.76 0.71
CA LEU A 301 -9.01 -5.20 0.88
C LEU A 301 -8.69 -6.33 -0.08
N VAL A 302 -7.53 -6.23 -0.68
CA VAL A 302 -6.96 -7.26 -1.54
C VAL A 302 -5.49 -7.46 -1.19
N PRO A 303 -4.93 -8.66 -1.29
CA PRO A 303 -3.48 -8.85 -1.18
C PRO A 303 -2.73 -7.98 -2.18
N GLU A 304 -1.56 -7.46 -1.80
CA GLU A 304 -0.78 -6.56 -2.67
C GLU A 304 -0.50 -7.14 -4.05
N ILE A 305 -0.24 -8.46 -4.11
CA ILE A 305 0.01 -9.19 -5.37
C ILE A 305 -1.25 -9.38 -6.22
N SER A 306 -2.43 -9.30 -5.62
CA SER A 306 -3.73 -9.46 -6.30
C SER A 306 -4.30 -8.14 -6.81
N LEU A 307 -3.74 -7.00 -6.37
CA LEU A 307 -4.16 -5.68 -6.84
C LEU A 307 -3.56 -5.40 -8.23
N THR A 308 -4.04 -6.14 -9.22
CA THR A 308 -3.61 -5.99 -10.61
C THR A 308 -4.27 -4.77 -11.27
N PRO A 309 -3.66 -4.19 -12.32
CA PRO A 309 -4.29 -3.15 -13.13
C PRO A 309 -5.64 -3.58 -13.70
N GLN A 310 -5.81 -4.86 -14.01
CA GLN A 310 -7.09 -5.40 -14.49
C GLN A 310 -8.19 -5.29 -13.43
N MET A 311 -7.90 -5.61 -12.18
CA MET A 311 -8.84 -5.45 -11.07
C MET A 311 -9.16 -3.97 -10.84
N ALA A 312 -8.14 -3.12 -10.80
CA ALA A 312 -8.28 -1.68 -10.67
C ALA A 312 -9.13 -1.08 -11.81
N SER A 313 -8.88 -1.50 -13.06
CA SER A 313 -9.65 -1.09 -14.24
C SER A 313 -11.10 -1.50 -14.14
N ARG A 314 -11.40 -2.70 -13.65
CA ARG A 314 -12.76 -3.20 -13.46
C ARG A 314 -13.56 -2.36 -12.46
N PHE A 315 -12.96 -2.01 -11.33
CA PHE A 315 -13.59 -1.11 -10.36
C PHE A 315 -13.81 0.29 -10.93
N LYS A 316 -12.81 0.85 -11.63
CA LYS A 316 -12.94 2.16 -12.27
C LYS A 316 -13.95 2.17 -13.39
N ALA A 317 -14.06 1.09 -14.18
CA ALA A 317 -15.06 0.98 -15.23
C ALA A 317 -16.49 1.04 -14.67
N ARG A 318 -16.74 0.42 -13.50
CA ARG A 318 -18.08 0.37 -12.90
C ARG A 318 -18.43 1.61 -12.07
N PHE A 319 -17.44 2.16 -11.35
CA PHE A 319 -17.70 3.21 -10.36
C PHE A 319 -16.99 4.53 -10.66
N ASN A 320 -16.26 4.63 -11.77
CA ASN A 320 -15.58 5.84 -12.25
C ASN A 320 -14.71 6.50 -11.15
N ASP A 321 -14.87 7.80 -10.95
CA ASP A 321 -14.10 8.59 -10.00
C ASP A 321 -14.46 8.35 -8.53
N LEU A 322 -15.46 7.54 -8.24
CA LEU A 322 -15.80 7.18 -6.86
C LEU A 322 -14.79 6.22 -6.22
N VAL A 323 -13.89 5.63 -7.02
CA VAL A 323 -12.89 4.67 -6.54
C VAL A 323 -11.55 5.35 -6.27
N ALA A 324 -11.00 5.13 -5.09
CA ALA A 324 -9.60 5.38 -4.73
C ALA A 324 -8.86 4.04 -4.64
N ILE A 325 -7.67 3.97 -5.22
CA ILE A 325 -6.83 2.77 -5.18
C ILE A 325 -5.58 3.07 -4.37
N ILE A 326 -5.29 2.24 -3.35
CA ILE A 326 -4.13 2.42 -2.45
C ILE A 326 -3.26 1.16 -2.47
N HIS A 327 -2.02 1.29 -2.94
CA HIS A 327 -1.04 0.20 -2.96
C HIS A 327 0.39 0.68 -2.64
N SER A 328 1.30 -0.27 -2.39
CA SER A 328 2.68 0.00 -1.97
C SER A 328 3.52 0.71 -3.02
N GLN A 329 3.28 0.45 -4.31
CA GLN A 329 4.04 1.02 -5.44
C GLN A 329 3.67 2.47 -5.78
N MET A 330 2.66 3.05 -5.11
CA MET A 330 2.33 4.46 -5.30
C MET A 330 3.44 5.36 -4.78
N SER A 331 3.72 6.43 -5.51
CA SER A 331 4.54 7.52 -5.01
C SER A 331 3.88 8.22 -3.81
N ASP A 332 4.67 8.87 -2.97
CA ASP A 332 4.14 9.60 -1.80
C ASP A 332 3.12 10.68 -2.22
N GLY A 333 3.30 11.30 -3.40
CA GLY A 333 2.37 12.28 -3.96
C GLY A 333 1.04 11.67 -4.41
N GLU A 334 1.06 10.56 -5.13
CA GLU A 334 -0.15 9.83 -5.55
C GLU A 334 -0.96 9.36 -4.33
N ARG A 335 -0.28 8.78 -3.35
CA ARG A 335 -0.90 8.32 -2.09
C ARG A 335 -1.54 9.47 -1.32
N TYR A 336 -0.90 10.62 -1.28
CA TYR A 336 -1.44 11.82 -0.64
C TYR A 336 -2.68 12.34 -1.38
N ASP A 337 -2.66 12.36 -2.70
CA ASP A 337 -3.76 12.84 -3.51
C ASP A 337 -4.99 11.91 -3.38
N GLU A 338 -4.80 10.57 -3.41
CA GLU A 338 -5.90 9.62 -3.16
C GLU A 338 -6.43 9.73 -1.73
N TRP A 339 -5.56 9.87 -0.73
CA TRP A 339 -5.96 10.08 0.67
C TRP A 339 -6.83 11.33 0.82
N ARG A 340 -6.48 12.44 0.15
CA ARG A 340 -7.31 13.66 0.16
C ARG A 340 -8.67 13.43 -0.51
N ARG A 341 -8.71 12.76 -1.64
CA ARG A 341 -9.96 12.41 -2.32
C ARG A 341 -10.90 11.63 -1.41
N ILE A 342 -10.35 10.71 -0.62
CA ILE A 342 -11.11 9.94 0.36
C ILE A 342 -11.60 10.84 1.50
N LYS A 343 -10.70 11.63 2.08
CA LYS A 343 -11.02 12.55 3.17
C LYS A 343 -12.09 13.56 2.79
N ASP A 344 -12.02 14.11 1.58
CA ASP A 344 -12.96 15.08 1.03
C ASP A 344 -14.30 14.44 0.58
N GLY A 345 -14.47 13.12 0.74
CA GLY A 345 -15.66 12.38 0.32
C GLY A 345 -15.86 12.27 -1.18
N LYS A 346 -14.87 12.66 -2.00
CA LYS A 346 -14.89 12.53 -3.47
C LYS A 346 -14.75 11.07 -3.90
N ALA A 347 -13.95 10.29 -3.19
CA ALA A 347 -13.91 8.84 -3.34
C ALA A 347 -14.74 8.18 -2.23
N LYS A 348 -15.66 7.32 -2.61
CA LYS A 348 -16.55 6.59 -1.71
C LYS A 348 -16.18 5.11 -1.58
N ILE A 349 -15.36 4.60 -2.49
CA ILE A 349 -14.88 3.23 -2.50
C ILE A 349 -13.36 3.26 -2.40
N VAL A 350 -12.81 2.52 -1.47
CA VAL A 350 -11.36 2.34 -1.34
C VAL A 350 -11.01 0.89 -1.62
N VAL A 351 -10.17 0.66 -2.63
CA VAL A 351 -9.63 -0.66 -2.95
C VAL A 351 -8.13 -0.63 -2.68
N GLY A 352 -7.63 -1.55 -1.89
CA GLY A 352 -6.21 -1.54 -1.59
C GLY A 352 -5.73 -2.67 -0.69
N ALA A 353 -4.43 -2.64 -0.40
CA ALA A 353 -3.82 -3.55 0.56
C ALA A 353 -4.19 -3.15 2.01
N ARG A 354 -3.63 -3.84 3.00
CA ARG A 354 -3.88 -3.62 4.43
C ARG A 354 -3.88 -2.14 4.86
N SER A 355 -3.06 -1.28 4.24
CA SER A 355 -3.00 0.16 4.57
C SER A 355 -4.29 0.92 4.22
N ALA A 356 -5.15 0.37 3.36
CA ALA A 356 -6.45 0.94 3.05
C ALA A 356 -7.41 0.93 4.25
N LEU A 357 -7.14 0.11 5.28
CA LEU A 357 -7.91 0.13 6.53
C LEU A 357 -7.72 1.40 7.38
N PHE A 358 -6.77 2.25 7.08
CA PHE A 358 -6.48 3.43 7.91
C PHE A 358 -6.88 4.76 7.27
N VAL A 359 -7.65 4.70 6.18
CA VAL A 359 -8.16 5.91 5.53
C VAL A 359 -9.28 6.56 6.35
N PRO A 360 -9.36 7.91 6.37
CA PRO A 360 -10.30 8.65 7.21
C PRO A 360 -11.70 8.71 6.56
N MET A 361 -12.36 7.58 6.45
CA MET A 361 -13.75 7.49 6.01
C MET A 361 -14.70 7.80 7.17
N SER A 362 -15.82 8.48 6.90
CA SER A 362 -16.75 8.94 7.92
C SER A 362 -17.98 8.03 8.08
N SER A 363 -18.36 7.29 7.06
CA SER A 363 -19.58 6.48 7.05
C SER A 363 -19.39 5.19 6.26
N ILE A 364 -18.70 4.23 6.86
CA ILE A 364 -18.49 2.92 6.22
C ILE A 364 -19.76 2.10 6.32
N GLY A 365 -20.19 1.56 5.19
CA GLY A 365 -21.36 0.67 5.09
C GLY A 365 -21.01 -0.77 4.74
N LEU A 366 -19.76 -1.03 4.34
CA LEU A 366 -19.32 -2.36 3.94
C LEU A 366 -17.79 -2.46 4.02
N ILE A 367 -17.29 -3.55 4.60
CA ILE A 367 -15.86 -3.91 4.55
C ILE A 367 -15.75 -5.31 3.94
N ILE A 368 -14.87 -5.46 2.96
CA ILE A 368 -14.59 -6.74 2.28
C ILE A 368 -13.10 -7.03 2.40
N MET A 369 -12.75 -8.26 2.76
CA MET A 369 -11.39 -8.80 2.74
C MET A 369 -11.36 -9.96 1.75
N ASP A 370 -10.86 -9.74 0.55
CA ASP A 370 -10.70 -10.82 -0.45
C ASP A 370 -9.39 -11.57 -0.22
N GLU A 371 -9.39 -12.90 -0.52
CA GLU A 371 -8.28 -13.81 -0.21
C GLU A 371 -7.81 -13.65 1.25
N GLU A 372 -8.76 -13.71 2.21
CA GLU A 372 -8.55 -13.40 3.64
C GLU A 372 -7.43 -14.23 4.28
N GLN A 373 -7.13 -15.42 3.74
CA GLN A 373 -6.08 -16.30 4.22
C GLN A 373 -4.66 -15.80 3.93
N SER A 374 -4.53 -14.69 3.18
CA SER A 374 -3.21 -14.18 2.77
C SER A 374 -2.41 -13.66 3.97
N GLU A 375 -1.16 -14.14 4.11
CA GLU A 375 -0.23 -13.66 5.14
C GLU A 375 0.08 -12.15 5.01
N SER A 376 -0.16 -11.55 3.84
CA SER A 376 0.04 -10.11 3.62
C SER A 376 -0.86 -9.22 4.47
N TYR A 377 -1.91 -9.77 5.09
CA TYR A 377 -2.78 -9.06 6.02
C TYR A 377 -2.19 -8.90 7.42
N ILE A 378 -1.11 -9.61 7.74
CA ILE A 378 -0.37 -9.44 8.99
C ILE A 378 0.81 -8.50 8.75
N GLN A 379 0.97 -7.50 9.62
CA GLN A 379 2.11 -6.58 9.57
C GLN A 379 3.26 -7.06 10.42
N ASP A 380 4.44 -7.30 9.82
CA ASP A 380 5.63 -7.77 10.54
C ASP A 380 6.42 -6.64 11.21
N ASN A 381 6.36 -5.43 10.66
CA ASN A 381 7.06 -4.25 11.18
C ASN A 381 6.17 -3.46 12.16
N ASN A 382 6.79 -2.74 13.11
CA ASN A 382 6.05 -1.88 14.04
C ASN A 382 5.36 -0.70 13.34
N PRO A 383 4.12 -0.38 13.76
CA PRO A 383 3.29 -1.16 14.69
C PRO A 383 2.81 -2.45 14.03
N ARG A 384 2.98 -3.58 14.72
CA ARG A 384 2.47 -4.87 14.27
C ARG A 384 0.97 -4.91 14.46
N TYR A 385 0.23 -5.42 13.49
CA TYR A 385 -1.22 -5.61 13.60
C TYR A 385 -1.70 -6.69 12.63
N ASP A 386 -2.84 -7.29 12.97
CA ASP A 386 -3.63 -8.16 12.10
C ASP A 386 -4.77 -7.34 11.46
N SER A 387 -4.82 -7.33 10.14
CA SER A 387 -5.86 -6.59 9.38
C SER A 387 -7.27 -7.12 9.65
N HIS A 388 -7.43 -8.39 10.01
CA HIS A 388 -8.72 -8.96 10.41
C HIS A 388 -9.26 -8.25 11.65
N PHE A 389 -8.41 -8.07 12.66
CA PHE A 389 -8.78 -7.35 13.87
C PHE A 389 -9.15 -5.89 13.58
N VAL A 390 -8.36 -5.21 12.77
CA VAL A 390 -8.64 -3.81 12.39
C VAL A 390 -9.94 -3.69 11.61
N ALA A 391 -10.18 -4.57 10.62
CA ALA A 391 -11.41 -4.59 9.83
C ALA A 391 -12.63 -4.85 10.71
N GLN A 392 -12.53 -5.82 11.64
CA GLN A 392 -13.57 -6.14 12.60
C GLN A 392 -13.92 -4.92 13.47
N LYS A 393 -12.90 -4.26 14.07
CA LYS A 393 -13.14 -3.10 14.94
C LYS A 393 -13.74 -1.91 14.19
N ARG A 394 -13.36 -1.70 12.94
CA ARG A 394 -13.98 -0.68 12.09
C ARG A 394 -15.42 -1.04 11.72
N ALA A 395 -15.68 -2.30 11.35
CA ALA A 395 -17.04 -2.78 11.05
C ALA A 395 -17.96 -2.71 12.28
N GLU A 396 -17.45 -3.06 13.46
CA GLU A 396 -18.16 -2.90 14.75
C GLU A 396 -18.50 -1.42 15.02
N TYR A 397 -17.52 -0.51 14.82
CA TYR A 397 -17.74 0.91 15.05
C TYR A 397 -18.80 1.50 14.12
N HIS A 398 -18.77 1.15 12.84
CA HIS A 398 -19.69 1.65 11.83
C HIS A 398 -21.00 0.85 11.73
N GLN A 399 -21.15 -0.22 12.51
CA GLN A 399 -22.31 -1.12 12.48
C GLN A 399 -22.62 -1.56 11.05
N CYS A 400 -21.64 -2.17 10.38
CA CYS A 400 -21.75 -2.61 8.99
C CYS A 400 -21.25 -4.05 8.78
N PRO A 401 -21.66 -4.72 7.70
CA PRO A 401 -21.19 -6.05 7.36
C PRO A 401 -19.68 -6.10 7.10
N LEU A 402 -19.03 -7.17 7.56
CA LEU A 402 -17.66 -7.56 7.23
C LEU A 402 -17.66 -8.90 6.50
N ILE A 403 -17.10 -8.92 5.29
CA ILE A 403 -17.07 -10.10 4.44
C ILE A 403 -15.63 -10.60 4.29
N TYR A 404 -15.40 -11.83 4.69
CA TYR A 404 -14.18 -12.59 4.41
C TYR A 404 -14.40 -13.43 3.16
N GLY A 405 -13.68 -13.14 2.08
CA GLY A 405 -13.76 -13.89 0.84
C GLY A 405 -12.56 -14.80 0.63
N SER A 406 -12.80 -16.08 0.35
CA SER A 406 -11.72 -17.04 0.11
C SER A 406 -12.20 -18.28 -0.66
N ALA A 407 -11.28 -18.86 -1.43
CA ALA A 407 -11.44 -20.24 -1.94
C ALA A 407 -10.93 -21.27 -0.91
N THR A 408 -9.93 -20.88 -0.13
CA THR A 408 -9.21 -21.70 0.84
C THR A 408 -9.10 -20.93 2.17
N PRO A 409 -10.21 -20.77 2.92
CA PRO A 409 -10.23 -19.95 4.13
C PRO A 409 -9.15 -20.35 5.13
N SER A 410 -8.68 -19.37 5.91
CA SER A 410 -7.79 -19.63 7.03
C SER A 410 -8.44 -20.60 8.03
N ILE A 411 -7.63 -21.36 8.75
CA ILE A 411 -8.12 -22.31 9.75
C ILE A 411 -9.01 -21.61 10.77
N LYS A 412 -8.61 -20.41 11.21
CA LYS A 412 -9.35 -19.59 12.18
C LYS A 412 -10.71 -19.19 11.64
N THR A 413 -10.78 -18.58 10.47
CA THR A 413 -12.03 -18.11 9.88
C THR A 413 -12.97 -19.26 9.53
N ASN A 414 -12.42 -20.35 8.97
CA ASN A 414 -13.22 -21.55 8.70
C ASN A 414 -13.77 -22.21 9.98
N TYR A 415 -12.98 -22.25 11.07
CA TYR A 415 -13.43 -22.74 12.36
C TYR A 415 -14.58 -21.88 12.93
N LEU A 416 -14.45 -20.55 12.85
CA LEU A 416 -15.51 -19.65 13.31
C LEU A 416 -16.80 -19.84 12.50
N ALA A 417 -16.69 -20.05 11.20
CA ALA A 417 -17.83 -20.29 10.31
C ALA A 417 -18.51 -21.64 10.58
N LEU A 418 -17.74 -22.71 10.83
CA LEU A 418 -18.26 -24.03 11.14
C LEU A 418 -18.93 -24.11 12.54
N ASN A 419 -18.63 -23.17 13.44
CA ASN A 419 -19.23 -23.07 14.77
C ASN A 419 -20.25 -21.93 14.87
N ASP A 420 -20.81 -21.48 13.75
CA ASP A 420 -21.84 -20.45 13.65
C ASP A 420 -21.49 -19.13 14.36
N LYS A 421 -20.19 -18.83 14.54
CA LYS A 421 -19.71 -17.54 15.07
C LYS A 421 -19.73 -16.45 14.02
N ILE A 422 -19.50 -16.84 12.77
CA ILE A 422 -19.66 -16.00 11.58
C ILE A 422 -20.51 -16.78 10.56
N LYS A 423 -21.23 -16.07 9.70
CA LYS A 423 -22.16 -16.71 8.77
C LYS A 423 -21.44 -17.28 7.55
N LEU A 424 -21.58 -18.59 7.31
CA LEU A 424 -20.99 -19.26 6.15
C LEU A 424 -21.90 -19.14 4.93
N LEU A 425 -21.34 -18.62 3.82
CA LEU A 425 -21.97 -18.56 2.50
C LEU A 425 -21.07 -19.28 1.51
N THR A 426 -21.63 -20.20 0.71
CA THR A 426 -20.82 -21.06 -0.18
C THR A 426 -21.19 -20.85 -1.65
N LEU A 427 -20.15 -20.77 -2.51
CA LEU A 427 -20.25 -20.73 -3.95
C LEU A 427 -19.48 -21.92 -4.53
N ASN A 428 -20.17 -23.03 -4.74
CA ASN A 428 -19.54 -24.31 -5.12
C ASN A 428 -19.33 -24.44 -6.64
N LYS A 429 -20.02 -23.65 -7.43
CA LYS A 429 -19.97 -23.70 -8.90
C LYS A 429 -19.14 -22.55 -9.46
N ARG A 430 -18.41 -22.82 -10.55
CA ARG A 430 -17.76 -21.76 -11.33
C ARG A 430 -18.80 -20.91 -12.04
N ALA A 431 -18.57 -19.61 -12.16
CA ALA A 431 -19.49 -18.68 -12.84
C ALA A 431 -19.76 -19.07 -14.31
N ASN A 432 -18.80 -19.70 -14.97
CA ASN A 432 -18.93 -20.17 -16.36
C ASN A 432 -19.41 -21.62 -16.47
N ASN A 433 -19.87 -22.25 -15.40
CA ASN A 433 -20.31 -23.64 -15.30
C ASN A 433 -19.29 -24.70 -15.78
N LYS A 434 -18.02 -24.31 -16.00
CA LYS A 434 -16.97 -25.29 -16.36
C LYS A 434 -16.60 -26.13 -15.14
N PRO A 435 -16.29 -27.44 -15.33
CA PRO A 435 -15.85 -28.30 -14.24
C PRO A 435 -14.54 -27.81 -13.64
N LEU A 436 -14.26 -28.25 -12.41
CA LEU A 436 -12.94 -28.06 -11.78
C LEU A 436 -11.90 -28.86 -12.57
N PRO A 437 -10.64 -28.42 -12.59
CA PRO A 437 -9.57 -29.16 -13.25
C PRO A 437 -9.34 -30.51 -12.57
N ILE A 438 -8.97 -31.51 -13.36
CA ILE A 438 -8.55 -32.80 -12.85
C ILE A 438 -7.15 -32.67 -12.25
N SER A 439 -6.96 -33.14 -11.03
CA SER A 439 -5.69 -33.08 -10.31
C SER A 439 -5.04 -34.45 -10.25
N PHE A 440 -3.76 -34.54 -10.62
CA PHE A 440 -2.95 -35.73 -10.52
C PHE A 440 -1.81 -35.51 -9.53
N ILE A 441 -1.61 -36.49 -8.62
CA ILE A 441 -0.50 -36.47 -7.66
C ILE A 441 0.57 -37.46 -8.19
N VAL A 442 1.80 -36.95 -8.35
CA VAL A 442 2.93 -37.77 -8.79
C VAL A 442 3.93 -37.92 -7.64
N ASP A 443 4.18 -39.18 -7.20
CA ASP A 443 5.20 -39.47 -6.21
C ASP A 443 6.60 -39.44 -6.83
N MET A 444 7.36 -38.37 -6.56
CA MET A 444 8.71 -38.20 -7.09
C MET A 444 9.73 -39.22 -6.54
N ARG A 445 9.39 -39.97 -5.47
CA ARG A 445 10.21 -41.10 -4.98
C ARG A 445 10.10 -42.26 -5.93
N GLN A 446 8.90 -42.56 -6.43
CA GLN A 446 8.67 -43.63 -7.45
C GLN A 446 9.33 -43.24 -8.78
N GLU A 447 9.29 -41.97 -9.16
CA GLU A 447 10.02 -41.46 -10.32
C GLU A 447 11.53 -41.71 -10.20
N LEU A 448 12.13 -41.51 -9.01
CA LEU A 448 13.54 -41.79 -8.77
C LEU A 448 13.87 -43.29 -8.85
N ILE A 449 13.05 -44.15 -8.23
CA ILE A 449 13.20 -45.60 -8.24
C ILE A 449 13.18 -46.13 -9.69
N SER A 450 12.29 -45.57 -10.51
CA SER A 450 12.18 -45.92 -11.93
C SER A 450 13.19 -45.19 -12.84
N GLY A 451 14.23 -44.55 -12.25
CA GLY A 451 15.37 -43.96 -12.96
C GLY A 451 15.23 -42.49 -13.36
N ASN A 452 14.11 -41.83 -13.08
CA ASN A 452 13.97 -40.40 -13.37
C ASN A 452 14.67 -39.53 -12.29
N ARG A 453 15.82 -38.96 -12.65
CA ARG A 453 16.59 -38.04 -11.78
C ARG A 453 16.24 -36.56 -11.97
N SER A 454 15.38 -36.24 -12.94
CA SER A 454 14.92 -34.88 -13.24
C SER A 454 14.08 -34.27 -12.10
N VAL A 455 13.97 -32.96 -12.05
CA VAL A 455 13.01 -32.26 -11.19
C VAL A 455 11.58 -32.42 -11.72
N LEU A 456 11.46 -32.57 -13.04
CA LEU A 456 10.19 -32.81 -13.73
C LEU A 456 9.85 -34.30 -13.74
N SER A 457 8.62 -34.65 -13.36
CA SER A 457 8.12 -36.01 -13.53
C SER A 457 7.97 -36.35 -15.02
N ARG A 458 7.95 -37.65 -15.34
CA ARG A 458 7.69 -38.12 -16.72
C ARG A 458 6.31 -37.66 -17.19
N SER A 459 5.30 -37.86 -16.36
CA SER A 459 3.94 -37.41 -16.65
C SER A 459 3.86 -35.90 -16.95
N LEU A 460 4.58 -35.06 -16.17
CA LEU A 460 4.61 -33.64 -16.45
C LEU A 460 5.27 -33.32 -17.78
N LYS A 461 6.39 -33.95 -18.09
CA LYS A 461 7.09 -33.79 -19.39
C LYS A 461 6.21 -34.17 -20.58
N GLU A 462 5.52 -35.29 -20.49
CA GLU A 462 4.59 -35.78 -21.53
C GLU A 462 3.45 -34.79 -21.73
N ASN A 463 2.84 -34.29 -20.64
CA ASN A 463 1.77 -33.30 -20.72
C ASN A 463 2.26 -31.97 -21.30
N LEU A 464 3.46 -31.51 -20.95
CA LEU A 464 4.03 -30.28 -21.52
C LEU A 464 4.25 -30.42 -23.04
N ILE A 465 4.75 -31.58 -23.51
CA ILE A 465 4.91 -31.87 -24.95
C ILE A 465 3.55 -31.81 -25.66
N GLU A 466 2.52 -32.44 -25.07
CA GLU A 466 1.16 -32.42 -25.62
C GLU A 466 0.58 -30.98 -25.69
N ILE A 467 0.76 -30.18 -24.64
CA ILE A 467 0.33 -28.76 -24.57
C ILE A 467 0.99 -27.95 -25.69
N LEU A 468 2.30 -28.12 -25.90
CA LEU A 468 3.03 -27.42 -26.96
C LEU A 468 2.53 -27.82 -28.36
N LYS A 469 2.26 -29.11 -28.59
CA LYS A 469 1.67 -29.58 -29.86
C LYS A 469 0.30 -28.99 -30.14
N ARG A 470 -0.52 -28.79 -29.09
CA ARG A 470 -1.86 -28.15 -29.19
C ARG A 470 -1.79 -26.62 -29.24
N LYS A 471 -0.62 -26.01 -29.13
CA LYS A 471 -0.41 -24.56 -28.99
C LYS A 471 -1.16 -23.97 -27.80
N GLU A 472 -1.30 -24.75 -26.75
CA GLU A 472 -1.84 -24.33 -25.46
C GLU A 472 -0.71 -23.83 -24.57
N GLN A 473 -1.07 -23.28 -23.39
CA GLN A 473 -0.10 -22.72 -22.45
C GLN A 473 -0.07 -23.50 -21.13
N ALA A 474 1.08 -23.48 -20.46
CA ALA A 474 1.26 -24.07 -19.14
C ALA A 474 1.77 -23.05 -18.12
N VAL A 475 1.32 -23.20 -16.87
CA VAL A 475 1.87 -22.47 -15.72
C VAL A 475 2.54 -23.47 -14.78
N LEU A 476 3.81 -23.27 -14.48
CA LEU A 476 4.57 -24.08 -13.54
C LEU A 476 4.81 -23.30 -12.26
N LEU A 477 4.19 -23.73 -11.17
CA LEU A 477 4.34 -23.09 -9.86
C LEU A 477 5.40 -23.80 -9.01
N ILE A 478 6.42 -23.06 -8.58
CA ILE A 478 7.37 -23.49 -7.57
C ILE A 478 6.97 -22.83 -6.25
N ASN A 479 6.51 -23.63 -5.29
CA ASN A 479 5.99 -23.11 -4.02
C ASN A 479 7.06 -22.59 -3.05
N ARG A 480 8.31 -22.37 -3.46
CA ARG A 480 9.37 -21.94 -2.56
C ARG A 480 10.03 -20.66 -2.99
N ARG A 481 9.82 -19.61 -2.18
CA ARG A 481 10.59 -18.36 -2.24
C ARG A 481 11.85 -18.50 -1.38
N GLY A 482 13.00 -18.05 -1.89
CA GLY A 482 14.18 -17.73 -1.11
C GLY A 482 15.36 -18.70 -1.25
N TYR A 483 16.54 -18.14 -0.99
CA TYR A 483 17.88 -18.71 -1.07
C TYR A 483 18.21 -19.78 0.00
N SER A 484 17.29 -20.18 0.86
CA SER A 484 17.57 -21.20 1.87
C SER A 484 17.55 -22.60 1.27
N THR A 485 18.67 -23.00 0.73
CA THR A 485 18.89 -24.36 0.24
C THR A 485 18.93 -25.31 1.44
N PHE A 486 17.92 -26.14 1.61
CA PHE A 486 18.02 -27.25 2.53
C PHE A 486 18.38 -28.54 1.80
N VAL A 487 18.79 -29.53 2.55
CA VAL A 487 19.23 -30.81 2.01
C VAL A 487 18.26 -31.88 2.44
N MET A 488 17.78 -32.67 1.46
CA MET A 488 16.87 -33.79 1.70
C MET A 488 17.25 -35.06 0.92
N CYS A 489 16.85 -36.17 1.45
CA CYS A 489 16.97 -37.45 0.75
C CYS A 489 15.84 -37.62 -0.26
N ARG A 490 16.17 -37.83 -1.55
CA ARG A 490 15.15 -38.06 -2.59
C ARG A 490 14.45 -39.44 -2.45
N SER A 491 15.10 -40.40 -1.79
CA SER A 491 14.54 -41.76 -1.67
C SER A 491 13.46 -41.87 -0.60
N CYS A 492 13.62 -41.20 0.54
CA CYS A 492 12.66 -41.30 1.65
C CYS A 492 12.03 -39.98 2.05
N GLY A 493 12.46 -38.82 1.46
CA GLY A 493 11.94 -37.52 1.77
C GLY A 493 12.47 -36.90 3.07
N GLU A 494 13.41 -37.54 3.78
CA GLU A 494 13.96 -37.05 5.04
C GLU A 494 14.79 -35.78 4.83
N GLU A 495 14.46 -34.74 5.59
CA GLU A 495 15.23 -33.48 5.64
C GLU A 495 16.36 -33.59 6.65
N ILE A 496 17.50 -32.95 6.37
CA ILE A 496 18.60 -32.91 7.33
C ILE A 496 18.28 -31.85 8.37
N LYS A 497 17.91 -32.31 9.56
CA LYS A 497 17.48 -31.46 10.67
C LYS A 497 18.61 -31.17 11.66
N CYS A 498 18.49 -30.06 12.36
CA CYS A 498 19.36 -29.71 13.47
C CYS A 498 19.08 -30.63 14.66
N PRO A 499 20.12 -31.26 15.26
CA PRO A 499 19.92 -32.16 16.38
C PRO A 499 19.47 -31.46 17.67
N HIS A 500 19.63 -30.13 17.75
CA HIS A 500 19.25 -29.34 18.93
C HIS A 500 17.87 -28.68 18.80
N CYS A 501 17.45 -28.32 17.58
CA CYS A 501 16.25 -27.53 17.37
C CYS A 501 15.16 -28.27 16.57
N ASP A 502 15.46 -29.44 16.04
CA ASP A 502 14.57 -30.27 15.16
C ASP A 502 14.03 -29.50 13.93
N VAL A 503 14.66 -28.40 13.53
CA VAL A 503 14.34 -27.64 12.32
C VAL A 503 15.28 -28.00 11.18
N SER A 504 14.81 -27.91 9.93
CA SER A 504 15.64 -28.15 8.75
C SER A 504 16.82 -27.19 8.69
N MET A 505 18.03 -27.72 8.46
CA MET A 505 19.24 -26.91 8.36
C MET A 505 19.39 -26.31 6.97
N THR A 506 19.86 -25.07 6.91
CA THR A 506 20.11 -24.34 5.64
C THR A 506 21.52 -24.62 5.13
N TYR A 507 21.64 -24.97 3.85
CA TYR A 507 22.94 -25.13 3.19
C TYR A 507 23.48 -23.78 2.70
N HIS A 508 24.68 -23.44 3.14
CA HIS A 508 25.40 -22.25 2.69
C HIS A 508 26.49 -22.64 1.69
N LYS A 509 26.27 -22.33 0.41
CA LYS A 509 27.19 -22.66 -0.68
C LYS A 509 28.59 -22.11 -0.48
N ASN A 510 28.73 -20.89 0.07
CA ASN A 510 30.01 -20.23 0.33
C ASN A 510 30.84 -20.93 1.42
N GLN A 511 30.21 -21.68 2.32
CA GLN A 511 30.86 -22.39 3.43
C GLN A 511 30.84 -23.91 3.23
N GLU A 512 30.14 -24.40 2.22
CA GLU A 512 29.87 -25.82 1.93
C GLU A 512 29.34 -26.59 3.16
N ARG A 513 28.56 -25.92 4.01
CA ARG A 513 28.05 -26.43 5.29
C ARG A 513 26.57 -26.19 5.47
N LEU A 514 25.97 -27.08 6.24
CA LEU A 514 24.63 -26.89 6.80
C LEU A 514 24.73 -26.03 8.07
N VAL A 515 23.87 -25.04 8.19
CA VAL A 515 23.80 -24.13 9.35
C VAL A 515 22.38 -24.09 9.88
N CYS A 516 22.21 -24.24 11.17
CA CYS A 516 20.95 -23.98 11.85
C CYS A 516 20.87 -22.48 12.19
N HIS A 517 19.88 -21.78 11.63
CA HIS A 517 19.68 -20.35 11.89
C HIS A 517 19.09 -20.04 13.28
N TYR A 518 18.65 -21.07 14.03
CA TYR A 518 18.15 -20.89 15.40
C TYR A 518 19.27 -20.92 16.44
N CYS A 519 20.16 -21.94 16.37
CA CYS A 519 21.19 -22.12 17.39
C CYS A 519 22.62 -21.96 16.86
N GLY A 520 22.80 -21.72 15.56
CA GLY A 520 24.12 -21.59 14.95
C GLY A 520 24.88 -22.90 14.74
N TYR A 521 24.29 -24.07 15.07
CA TYR A 521 24.92 -25.36 14.85
C TYR A 521 25.31 -25.56 13.37
N LYS A 522 26.51 -26.07 13.13
CA LYS A 522 27.08 -26.30 11.79
C LYS A 522 27.41 -27.77 11.59
N ALA A 523 27.04 -28.33 10.45
CA ALA A 523 27.35 -29.69 10.05
C ALA A 523 27.79 -29.76 8.58
N LEU A 524 28.50 -30.83 8.23
CA LEU A 524 28.76 -31.18 6.83
C LEU A 524 27.49 -31.79 6.22
N VAL A 525 27.36 -31.68 4.90
CA VAL A 525 26.30 -32.37 4.18
C VAL A 525 26.61 -33.87 4.20
N PRO A 526 25.70 -34.72 4.70
CA PRO A 526 25.94 -36.16 4.72
C PRO A 526 26.00 -36.72 3.31
N THR A 527 26.91 -37.63 3.05
CA THR A 527 27.04 -38.35 1.77
C THR A 527 25.97 -39.42 1.59
N ARG A 528 25.37 -39.87 2.69
CA ARG A 528 24.25 -40.83 2.73
C ARG A 528 23.17 -40.35 3.70
N CYS A 529 21.94 -40.69 3.38
CA CYS A 529 20.81 -40.35 4.23
C CYS A 529 20.93 -41.02 5.61
N PRO A 530 20.85 -40.26 6.71
CA PRO A 530 20.95 -40.82 8.06
C PRO A 530 19.78 -41.77 8.39
N LYS A 531 18.63 -41.67 7.69
CA LYS A 531 17.47 -42.50 7.94
C LYS A 531 17.42 -43.77 7.10
N CYS A 532 17.69 -43.71 5.80
CA CYS A 532 17.52 -44.83 4.88
C CYS A 532 18.83 -45.31 4.20
N GLY A 533 19.96 -44.68 4.49
CA GLY A 533 21.29 -45.04 3.92
C GLY A 533 21.47 -44.70 2.43
N SER A 534 20.46 -44.16 1.76
CA SER A 534 20.49 -43.80 0.35
C SER A 534 21.55 -42.76 0.02
N PRO A 535 22.30 -42.88 -1.09
CA PRO A 535 23.26 -41.85 -1.53
C PRO A 535 22.59 -40.67 -2.26
N TYR A 536 21.29 -40.75 -2.51
CA TYR A 536 20.57 -39.72 -3.28
C TYR A 536 20.18 -38.52 -2.42
N ILE A 537 21.19 -37.77 -1.99
CA ILE A 537 21.04 -36.51 -1.26
C ILE A 537 20.89 -35.38 -2.29
N LYS A 538 19.85 -34.54 -2.12
CA LYS A 538 19.58 -33.39 -3.00
C LYS A 538 19.56 -32.09 -2.23
N TYR A 539 20.18 -31.11 -2.82
CA TYR A 539 20.02 -29.70 -2.41
C TYR A 539 18.68 -29.20 -2.98
N VAL A 540 17.78 -28.80 -2.10
CA VAL A 540 16.45 -28.29 -2.47
C VAL A 540 16.46 -26.79 -2.24
N GLY A 541 16.27 -26.02 -3.30
CA GLY A 541 16.34 -24.56 -3.27
C GLY A 541 17.02 -23.96 -4.49
N ASP A 542 17.34 -24.79 -5.48
CA ASP A 542 17.71 -24.31 -6.80
C ASP A 542 16.46 -23.69 -7.44
N GLY A 543 16.47 -22.35 -7.54
CA GLY A 543 15.31 -21.55 -7.91
C GLY A 543 14.80 -21.77 -9.34
N THR A 544 13.89 -20.90 -9.74
CA THR A 544 13.27 -20.80 -11.07
C THR A 544 14.29 -20.87 -12.21
N GLN A 545 15.52 -20.35 -12.04
CA GLN A 545 16.61 -20.39 -13.03
C GLN A 545 17.00 -21.81 -13.44
N LYS A 546 17.19 -22.70 -12.46
CA LYS A 546 17.60 -24.08 -12.77
C LYS A 546 16.48 -24.88 -13.43
N LEU A 547 15.23 -24.61 -13.05
CA LEU A 547 14.08 -25.21 -13.71
C LEU A 547 13.93 -24.68 -15.14
N GLU A 548 14.17 -23.41 -15.37
CA GLU A 548 14.22 -22.81 -16.71
C GLU A 548 15.31 -23.48 -17.58
N GLU A 549 16.52 -23.65 -17.04
CA GLU A 549 17.59 -24.38 -17.73
C GLU A 549 17.21 -25.82 -18.06
N GLU A 550 16.54 -26.53 -17.14
CA GLU A 550 16.08 -27.89 -17.37
C GLU A 550 14.94 -27.95 -18.40
N LEU A 551 14.02 -27.00 -18.37
CA LEU A 551 12.97 -26.87 -19.40
C LEU A 551 13.56 -26.59 -20.77
N ASN A 552 14.49 -25.64 -20.89
CA ASN A 552 15.15 -25.32 -22.16
C ASN A 552 15.96 -26.51 -22.74
N LYS A 553 16.51 -27.35 -21.87
CA LYS A 553 17.19 -28.58 -22.31
C LYS A 553 16.19 -29.67 -22.74
N THR A 554 15.07 -29.78 -22.06
CA THR A 554 14.08 -30.87 -22.29
C THR A 554 13.11 -30.50 -23.40
N LEU A 555 12.78 -29.23 -23.53
CA LEU A 555 11.79 -28.65 -24.46
C LEU A 555 12.39 -27.43 -25.15
N PRO A 556 13.37 -27.59 -26.04
CA PRO A 556 14.09 -26.45 -26.64
C PRO A 556 13.21 -25.56 -27.53
N GLU A 557 12.06 -26.03 -27.97
CA GLU A 557 11.09 -25.29 -28.79
C GLU A 557 10.13 -24.44 -27.93
N ALA A 558 10.09 -24.66 -26.62
CA ALA A 558 9.17 -23.95 -25.73
C ALA A 558 9.71 -22.52 -25.40
N ARG A 559 8.84 -21.53 -25.54
CA ARG A 559 9.12 -20.16 -25.10
C ARG A 559 8.77 -20.05 -23.62
N VAL A 560 9.78 -20.08 -22.76
CA VAL A 560 9.62 -19.98 -21.30
C VAL A 560 9.76 -18.53 -20.86
N ILE A 561 8.81 -18.03 -20.07
CA ILE A 561 8.90 -16.73 -19.39
C ILE A 561 8.87 -16.94 -17.89
N ARG A 562 9.72 -16.20 -17.17
CA ARG A 562 9.89 -16.35 -15.73
C ARG A 562 9.27 -15.18 -14.97
N MET A 563 8.55 -15.48 -13.89
CA MET A 563 7.94 -14.52 -12.99
C MET A 563 8.36 -14.80 -11.55
N ASP A 564 9.46 -14.20 -11.13
CA ASP A 564 10.03 -14.30 -9.79
C ASP A 564 10.45 -12.93 -9.25
N SER A 565 10.96 -12.89 -8.01
CA SER A 565 11.38 -11.64 -7.37
C SER A 565 12.47 -10.88 -8.15
N ASP A 566 13.31 -11.59 -8.89
CA ASP A 566 14.41 -10.97 -9.65
C ASP A 566 13.87 -10.32 -10.93
N THR A 567 12.91 -10.95 -11.59
CA THR A 567 12.29 -10.46 -12.82
C THR A 567 11.21 -9.41 -12.57
N THR A 568 10.64 -9.36 -11.37
CA THR A 568 9.52 -8.46 -11.01
C THR A 568 9.93 -7.28 -10.12
N SER A 569 11.22 -6.98 -10.01
CA SER A 569 11.75 -5.88 -9.18
C SER A 569 11.43 -4.48 -9.71
N LYS A 570 11.17 -4.31 -11.01
CA LYS A 570 10.84 -3.03 -11.63
C LYS A 570 9.33 -2.75 -11.58
N LYS A 571 8.95 -1.47 -11.51
CA LYS A 571 7.54 -1.05 -11.59
C LYS A 571 6.92 -1.57 -12.90
N ASN A 572 5.73 -2.16 -12.83
CA ASN A 572 4.95 -2.74 -13.94
C ASN A 572 5.51 -4.03 -14.58
N SER A 573 6.67 -4.56 -14.15
CA SER A 573 7.22 -5.79 -14.74
C SER A 573 6.30 -7.01 -14.58
N HIS A 574 5.52 -7.08 -13.50
CA HIS A 574 4.50 -8.11 -13.28
C HIS A 574 3.45 -8.11 -14.40
N ASP A 575 2.93 -6.93 -14.72
CA ASP A 575 1.88 -6.75 -15.73
C ASP A 575 2.40 -7.01 -17.14
N GLU A 576 3.64 -6.62 -17.42
CA GLU A 576 4.30 -6.91 -18.70
C GLU A 576 4.42 -8.43 -18.93
N ILE A 577 4.84 -9.19 -17.90
CA ILE A 577 4.96 -10.64 -17.98
C ILE A 577 3.60 -11.30 -18.21
N ILE A 578 2.57 -10.90 -17.44
CA ILE A 578 1.21 -11.42 -17.59
C ILE A 578 0.65 -11.09 -18.98
N THR A 579 0.88 -9.85 -19.45
CA THR A 579 0.39 -9.42 -20.78
C THR A 579 1.05 -10.24 -21.89
N LYS A 580 2.37 -10.43 -21.86
CA LYS A 580 3.09 -11.27 -22.81
C LYS A 580 2.56 -12.70 -22.81
N PHE A 581 2.35 -13.28 -21.63
CA PHE A 581 1.80 -14.62 -21.52
C PHE A 581 0.37 -14.68 -22.06
N SER A 582 -0.49 -13.72 -21.72
CA SER A 582 -1.87 -13.65 -22.23
C SER A 582 -1.96 -13.46 -23.75
N ASN A 583 -0.98 -12.80 -24.35
CA ASN A 583 -0.87 -12.61 -25.79
C ASN A 583 -0.26 -13.82 -26.53
N HIS A 584 -0.04 -14.94 -25.86
CA HIS A 584 0.64 -16.12 -26.41
C HIS A 584 2.07 -15.85 -26.92
N GLU A 585 2.78 -14.87 -26.33
CA GLU A 585 4.20 -14.62 -26.63
C GLU A 585 5.12 -15.63 -25.92
N ALA A 586 4.61 -16.32 -24.90
CA ALA A 586 5.27 -17.42 -24.21
C ALA A 586 4.32 -18.62 -24.05
N ASP A 587 4.89 -19.82 -24.04
CA ASP A 587 4.17 -21.09 -23.94
C ASP A 587 4.14 -21.59 -22.50
N ILE A 588 5.19 -21.31 -21.72
CA ILE A 588 5.31 -21.72 -20.32
C ILE A 588 5.61 -20.49 -19.45
N LEU A 589 4.77 -20.26 -18.44
CA LEU A 589 5.01 -19.30 -17.37
C LEU A 589 5.56 -20.06 -16.14
N LEU A 590 6.74 -19.67 -15.66
CA LEU A 590 7.47 -20.28 -14.56
C LEU A 590 7.56 -19.33 -13.37
#